data_f4267b49da081d28dbeb98d96f3592b1
#
_entry.id   f4267b49da081d28dbeb98d96f3592b1
#
_cell.length_a   1.000
_cell.length_b   1.000
_cell.length_c   1.000
_cell.angle_alpha   90.00
_cell.angle_beta   90.00
_cell.angle_gamma   90.00
#
_symmetry.space_group_name_H-M   'P 1'
#
loop_
_entity.id
_entity.type
_entity.pdbx_description
1 polymer ?
#
loop_
_entity_poly.entity_id
_entity_poly.type
_entity_poly.pdbx_seq_one_letter_code
_entity_poly.pdbx_strand_id
1 'polypeptide(L)'
;MDLRNRVALITGAASGIGKEIAIRLARHGGIPVIADLNLGAAEATAAELRASGADAFTVAMDVSNEAQVNAGVEAVISRYGRIDILVSNAGIQIVHPFVDFPFADWKKMQAIHLDGAFLTTKACLKHMYAARYGRVIYMGSVHSHEASKLKAAYVTAKHGLLGLARVLAKEGAEHNVTANVVCPGFVRTPLVDKQIPEQATALGLTEDEVVRKVMLKDTVDGEFTTTEDVADAVLYFAASPSNALTGQSLVVSHGWYMQ
;
A
#
# COMPACT_ATOMS: atom_id res chain seq x y z
N MET A 1 9.03 17.31 -7.58
CA MET A 1 7.66 16.83 -7.32
C MET A 1 7.07 17.70 -6.23
N ASP A 2 5.86 18.23 -6.41
CA ASP A 2 5.26 19.19 -5.49
C ASP A 2 3.86 18.68 -5.08
N LEU A 3 3.65 18.51 -3.78
CA LEU A 3 2.40 18.05 -3.18
C LEU A 3 1.82 19.09 -2.21
N ARG A 4 2.26 20.33 -2.29
CA ARG A 4 1.79 21.40 -1.37
C ARG A 4 0.27 21.45 -1.30
N ASN A 5 -0.26 21.37 -0.07
CA ASN A 5 -1.69 21.38 0.24
C ASN A 5 -2.47 20.15 -0.31
N ARG A 6 -1.81 19.06 -0.70
CA ARG A 6 -2.48 17.83 -1.09
C ARG A 6 -2.67 16.93 0.12
N VAL A 7 -3.89 16.53 0.37
CA VAL A 7 -4.26 15.63 1.46
C VAL A 7 -4.17 14.19 0.97
N ALA A 8 -3.33 13.39 1.63
CA ALA A 8 -3.05 12.01 1.28
C ALA A 8 -3.52 11.05 2.38
N LEU A 9 -4.58 10.30 2.14
CA LEU A 9 -5.02 9.22 3.02
C LEU A 9 -4.21 7.96 2.74
N ILE A 10 -3.50 7.45 3.76
CA ILE A 10 -2.61 6.29 3.62
C ILE A 10 -3.05 5.24 4.63
N THR A 11 -3.48 4.06 4.17
CA THR A 11 -3.91 2.98 5.05
C THR A 11 -2.75 2.08 5.47
N GLY A 12 -2.78 1.56 6.72
CA GLY A 12 -1.68 0.79 7.29
C GLY A 12 -0.40 1.63 7.44
N ALA A 13 -0.55 2.89 7.80
CA ALA A 13 0.54 3.86 7.79
C ALA A 13 1.20 4.10 9.16
N ALA A 14 0.85 3.31 10.17
CA ALA A 14 1.50 3.37 11.48
C ALA A 14 2.94 2.84 11.47
N SER A 15 3.33 2.04 10.47
CA SER A 15 4.67 1.43 10.40
C SER A 15 5.06 1.06 8.97
N GLY A 16 6.31 0.60 8.79
CA GLY A 16 6.82 -0.01 7.56
C GLY A 16 6.65 0.89 6.33
N ILE A 17 6.22 0.29 5.21
CA ILE A 17 6.08 0.97 3.92
C ILE A 17 5.11 2.16 4.02
N GLY A 18 3.95 1.99 4.68
CA GLY A 18 2.95 3.05 4.82
C GLY A 18 3.47 4.26 5.59
N LYS A 19 4.25 4.04 6.66
CA LYS A 19 4.92 5.12 7.41
C LYS A 19 5.93 5.86 6.53
N GLU A 20 6.79 5.15 5.79
CA GLU A 20 7.78 5.80 4.92
C GLU A 20 7.11 6.59 3.79
N ILE A 21 6.01 6.07 3.21
CA ILE A 21 5.20 6.82 2.24
C ILE A 21 4.71 8.14 2.87
N ALA A 22 4.17 8.11 4.08
CA ALA A 22 3.71 9.31 4.77
C ALA A 22 4.85 10.33 4.96
N ILE A 23 6.02 9.87 5.39
CA ILE A 23 7.24 10.71 5.54
C ILE A 23 7.63 11.30 4.18
N ARG A 24 7.66 10.50 3.13
CA ARG A 24 8.06 10.94 1.79
C ARG A 24 7.11 11.99 1.21
N LEU A 25 5.80 11.77 1.33
CA LEU A 25 4.79 12.73 0.87
C LEU A 25 4.85 14.05 1.67
N ALA A 26 5.05 13.97 2.99
CA ALA A 26 5.21 15.16 3.85
C ALA A 26 6.44 16.00 3.44
N ARG A 27 7.58 15.38 3.17
CA ARG A 27 8.81 16.07 2.69
C ARG A 27 8.60 16.83 1.38
N HIS A 28 7.57 16.48 0.60
CA HIS A 28 7.19 17.16 -0.64
C HIS A 28 5.99 18.13 -0.47
N GLY A 29 5.65 18.46 0.79
CA GLY A 29 4.60 19.42 1.13
C GLY A 29 3.19 18.84 1.19
N GLY A 30 3.03 17.53 1.07
CA GLY A 30 1.76 16.85 1.26
C GLY A 30 1.33 16.81 2.72
N ILE A 31 0.04 16.63 2.94
CA ILE A 31 -0.57 16.47 4.27
C ILE A 31 -0.94 14.99 4.44
N PRO A 32 -0.10 14.16 5.07
CA PRO A 32 -0.42 12.75 5.26
C PRO A 32 -1.46 12.56 6.36
N VAL A 33 -2.44 11.72 6.07
CA VAL A 33 -3.40 11.17 7.02
C VAL A 33 -3.04 9.71 7.29
N ILE A 34 -2.64 9.43 8.51
CA ILE A 34 -2.19 8.12 8.96
C ILE A 34 -3.42 7.31 9.38
N ALA A 35 -3.91 6.45 8.48
CA ALA A 35 -5.03 5.58 8.76
C ALA A 35 -4.53 4.19 9.15
N ASP A 36 -4.86 3.73 10.36
CA ASP A 36 -4.41 2.44 10.86
C ASP A 36 -5.41 1.86 11.86
N LEU A 37 -5.41 0.54 12.00
CA LEU A 37 -6.16 -0.16 13.05
C LEU A 37 -5.60 0.17 14.44
N ASN A 38 -4.29 0.36 14.55
CA ASN A 38 -3.59 0.74 15.79
C ASN A 38 -3.45 2.26 15.86
N LEU A 39 -4.46 2.92 16.42
CA LEU A 39 -4.48 4.38 16.57
C LEU A 39 -3.28 4.92 17.36
N GLY A 40 -2.82 4.20 18.40
CA GLY A 40 -1.67 4.64 19.19
C GLY A 40 -0.36 4.70 18.38
N ALA A 41 -0.12 3.68 17.56
CA ALA A 41 1.03 3.66 16.66
C ALA A 41 0.88 4.69 15.51
N ALA A 42 -0.35 4.90 15.00
CA ALA A 42 -0.64 5.94 14.02
C ALA A 42 -0.33 7.34 14.57
N GLU A 43 -0.73 7.60 15.83
CA GLU A 43 -0.47 8.88 16.48
C GLU A 43 1.03 9.11 16.74
N ALA A 44 1.78 8.07 17.10
CA ALA A 44 3.23 8.18 17.22
C ALA A 44 3.88 8.60 15.89
N THR A 45 3.48 7.98 14.76
CA THR A 45 3.96 8.36 13.42
C THR A 45 3.56 9.80 13.05
N ALA A 46 2.32 10.19 13.33
CA ALA A 46 1.87 11.57 13.06
C ALA A 46 2.60 12.60 13.95
N ALA A 47 2.92 12.25 15.20
CA ALA A 47 3.70 13.11 16.10
C ALA A 47 5.12 13.34 15.56
N GLU A 48 5.79 12.32 15.05
CA GLU A 48 7.10 12.45 14.39
C GLU A 48 7.03 13.40 13.19
N LEU A 49 5.99 13.29 12.36
CA LEU A 49 5.79 14.15 11.20
C LEU A 49 5.53 15.61 11.64
N ARG A 50 4.68 15.83 12.64
CA ARG A 50 4.44 17.18 13.19
C ARG A 50 5.69 17.78 13.81
N ALA A 51 6.52 16.98 14.48
CA ALA A 51 7.80 17.43 15.03
C ALA A 51 8.79 17.86 13.93
N SER A 52 8.68 17.30 12.73
CA SER A 52 9.46 17.74 11.56
C SER A 52 8.86 18.95 10.81
N GLY A 53 7.75 19.52 11.32
CA GLY A 53 7.09 20.69 10.75
C GLY A 53 5.98 20.39 9.74
N ALA A 54 5.66 19.13 9.50
CA ALA A 54 4.55 18.76 8.61
C ALA A 54 3.19 18.83 9.34
N ASP A 55 2.12 19.18 8.63
CA ASP A 55 0.76 18.90 9.11
C ASP A 55 0.47 17.41 8.88
N ALA A 56 -0.01 16.72 9.92
CA ALA A 56 -0.36 15.31 9.85
C ALA A 56 -1.55 15.00 10.76
N PHE A 57 -2.44 14.13 10.30
CA PHE A 57 -3.65 13.73 11.00
C PHE A 57 -3.73 12.20 11.12
N THR A 58 -4.49 11.70 12.10
CA THR A 58 -4.69 10.26 12.32
C THR A 58 -6.16 9.90 12.28
N VAL A 59 -6.46 8.73 11.74
CA VAL A 59 -7.78 8.12 11.79
C VAL A 59 -7.66 6.64 12.17
N ALA A 60 -8.45 6.19 13.14
CA ALA A 60 -8.62 4.78 13.43
C ALA A 60 -9.44 4.16 12.29
N MET A 61 -8.91 3.13 11.62
CA MET A 61 -9.60 2.54 10.47
C MET A 61 -9.27 1.06 10.32
N ASP A 62 -10.27 0.21 10.48
CA ASP A 62 -10.25 -1.13 9.93
C ASP A 62 -10.76 -1.05 8.48
N VAL A 63 -9.86 -1.28 7.54
CA VAL A 63 -10.18 -1.20 6.10
C VAL A 63 -11.22 -2.23 5.65
N SER A 64 -11.37 -3.34 6.39
CA SER A 64 -12.37 -4.37 6.13
C SER A 64 -13.77 -4.02 6.65
N ASN A 65 -13.92 -2.90 7.37
CA ASN A 65 -15.18 -2.43 7.96
C ASN A 65 -15.67 -1.16 7.24
N GLU A 66 -16.71 -1.29 6.44
CA GLU A 66 -17.26 -0.17 5.63
C GLU A 66 -17.66 1.04 6.49
N ALA A 67 -18.24 0.82 7.68
CA ALA A 67 -18.64 1.92 8.55
C ALA A 67 -17.42 2.70 9.08
N GLN A 68 -16.34 2.01 9.49
CA GLN A 68 -15.12 2.66 9.93
C GLN A 68 -14.39 3.39 8.79
N VAL A 69 -14.38 2.80 7.59
CA VAL A 69 -13.81 3.46 6.39
C VAL A 69 -14.57 4.75 6.10
N ASN A 70 -15.90 4.70 6.05
CA ASN A 70 -16.71 5.89 5.81
C ASN A 70 -16.50 6.95 6.88
N ALA A 71 -16.53 6.59 8.17
CA ALA A 71 -16.30 7.51 9.27
C ALA A 71 -14.90 8.15 9.22
N GLY A 72 -13.87 7.36 8.89
CA GLY A 72 -12.50 7.85 8.73
C GLY A 72 -12.36 8.85 7.58
N VAL A 73 -12.95 8.56 6.43
CA VAL A 73 -12.96 9.48 5.28
C VAL A 73 -13.71 10.77 5.62
N GLU A 74 -14.88 10.70 6.26
CA GLU A 74 -15.63 11.89 6.67
C GLU A 74 -14.88 12.74 7.70
N ALA A 75 -14.10 12.13 8.61
CA ALA A 75 -13.24 12.86 9.54
C ALA A 75 -12.16 13.66 8.79
N VAL A 76 -11.56 13.08 7.74
CA VAL A 76 -10.58 13.78 6.88
C VAL A 76 -11.24 14.94 6.15
N ILE A 77 -12.42 14.72 5.57
CA ILE A 77 -13.18 15.76 4.86
C ILE A 77 -13.59 16.89 5.80
N SER A 78 -14.06 16.55 7.00
CA SER A 78 -14.43 17.56 8.02
C SER A 78 -13.25 18.43 8.43
N ARG A 79 -12.02 17.88 8.45
CA ARG A 79 -10.81 18.59 8.83
C ARG A 79 -10.20 19.42 7.71
N TYR A 80 -10.13 18.86 6.51
CA TYR A 80 -9.36 19.43 5.39
C TYR A 80 -10.21 19.85 4.19
N GLY A 81 -11.48 19.45 4.13
CA GLY A 81 -12.38 19.74 3.02
C GLY A 81 -12.09 18.95 1.75
N ARG A 82 -11.06 18.08 1.75
CA ARG A 82 -10.59 17.38 0.55
C ARG A 82 -9.82 16.09 0.87
N ILE A 83 -9.76 15.21 -0.10
CA ILE A 83 -8.80 14.10 -0.22
C ILE A 83 -8.31 14.08 -1.66
N ASP A 84 -6.99 14.25 -1.86
CA ASP A 84 -6.37 14.31 -3.19
C ASP A 84 -5.73 13.01 -3.60
N ILE A 85 -5.17 12.30 -2.62
CA ILE A 85 -4.39 11.08 -2.81
C ILE A 85 -4.93 10.02 -1.87
N LEU A 86 -5.15 8.81 -2.40
CA LEU A 86 -5.38 7.59 -1.63
C LEU A 86 -4.24 6.63 -1.88
N VAL A 87 -3.56 6.19 -0.82
CA VAL A 87 -2.63 5.07 -0.87
C VAL A 87 -3.25 3.91 -0.09
N SER A 88 -3.80 2.93 -0.82
CA SER A 88 -4.34 1.70 -0.24
C SER A 88 -3.19 0.72 -0.01
N ASN A 89 -2.59 0.80 1.19
CA ASN A 89 -1.39 0.05 1.54
C ASN A 89 -1.64 -1.03 2.61
N ALA A 90 -2.67 -0.91 3.45
CA ALA A 90 -2.98 -1.88 4.50
C ALA A 90 -2.98 -3.32 3.97
N GLY A 91 -2.30 -4.21 4.67
CA GLY A 91 -2.19 -5.59 4.25
C GLY A 91 -1.54 -6.48 5.30
N ILE A 92 -1.78 -7.78 5.15
CA ILE A 92 -1.20 -8.84 5.97
C ILE A 92 -0.68 -9.97 5.08
N GLN A 93 0.12 -10.87 5.64
CA GLN A 93 0.49 -12.09 4.95
C GLN A 93 0.25 -13.30 5.85
N ILE A 94 -0.45 -14.31 5.28
CA ILE A 94 -0.67 -15.63 5.87
C ILE A 94 -0.29 -16.63 4.79
N VAL A 95 0.48 -17.64 5.16
CA VAL A 95 1.00 -18.66 4.23
C VAL A 95 0.57 -20.05 4.69
N HIS A 96 0.01 -20.83 3.75
CA HIS A 96 -0.34 -22.24 3.96
C HIS A 96 -0.22 -23.00 2.64
N PRO A 97 0.03 -24.32 2.66
CA PRO A 97 -0.19 -25.17 1.48
C PRO A 97 -1.64 -24.99 0.99
N PHE A 98 -1.84 -25.07 -0.32
CA PHE A 98 -3.16 -24.80 -0.91
C PHE A 98 -4.26 -25.70 -0.32
N VAL A 99 -3.96 -26.99 -0.15
CA VAL A 99 -4.92 -28.00 0.37
C VAL A 99 -5.27 -27.79 1.84
N ASP A 100 -4.36 -27.17 2.61
CA ASP A 100 -4.51 -26.94 4.05
C ASP A 100 -4.86 -25.49 4.37
N PHE A 101 -5.13 -24.64 3.36
CA PHE A 101 -5.36 -23.23 3.57
C PHE A 101 -6.72 -23.01 4.28
N PRO A 102 -6.75 -22.50 5.54
CA PRO A 102 -8.01 -22.28 6.25
C PRO A 102 -8.87 -21.26 5.51
N PHE A 103 -10.14 -21.57 5.29
CA PHE A 103 -11.03 -20.66 4.60
C PHE A 103 -11.22 -19.32 5.34
N ALA A 104 -11.15 -19.33 6.67
CA ALA A 104 -11.19 -18.11 7.47
C ALA A 104 -10.00 -17.17 7.17
N ASP A 105 -8.79 -17.72 7.03
CA ASP A 105 -7.59 -16.95 6.67
C ASP A 105 -7.65 -16.43 5.23
N TRP A 106 -8.17 -17.26 4.31
CA TRP A 106 -8.48 -16.79 2.95
C TRP A 106 -9.41 -15.58 2.98
N LYS A 107 -10.56 -15.70 3.66
CA LYS A 107 -11.55 -14.61 3.78
C LYS A 107 -10.95 -13.35 4.41
N LYS A 108 -10.16 -13.51 5.48
CA LYS A 108 -9.49 -12.41 6.16
C LYS A 108 -8.53 -11.67 5.23
N MET A 109 -7.75 -12.39 4.45
CA MET A 109 -6.82 -11.78 3.49
C MET A 109 -7.56 -11.03 2.38
N GLN A 110 -8.62 -11.64 1.80
CA GLN A 110 -9.43 -10.95 0.79
C GLN A 110 -10.09 -9.69 1.36
N ALA A 111 -10.66 -9.76 2.57
CA ALA A 111 -11.30 -8.62 3.23
C ALA A 111 -10.34 -7.44 3.44
N ILE A 112 -9.09 -7.70 3.83
CA ILE A 112 -8.12 -6.62 4.06
C ILE A 112 -7.58 -6.07 2.73
N HIS A 113 -7.17 -6.95 1.81
CA HIS A 113 -6.46 -6.53 0.59
C HIS A 113 -7.38 -6.05 -0.53
N LEU A 114 -8.50 -6.74 -0.78
CA LEU A 114 -9.42 -6.41 -1.87
C LEU A 114 -10.64 -5.60 -1.40
N ASP A 115 -11.38 -6.10 -0.42
CA ASP A 115 -12.55 -5.37 0.07
C ASP A 115 -12.09 -4.04 0.68
N GLY A 116 -10.98 -4.02 1.43
CA GLY A 116 -10.41 -2.80 2.00
C GLY A 116 -9.96 -1.78 0.94
N ALA A 117 -9.32 -2.24 -0.14
CA ALA A 117 -8.97 -1.38 -1.27
C ALA A 117 -10.22 -0.82 -1.97
N PHE A 118 -11.24 -1.65 -2.19
CA PHE A 118 -12.50 -1.23 -2.78
C PHE A 118 -13.24 -0.22 -1.88
N LEU A 119 -13.40 -0.51 -0.59
CA LEU A 119 -14.14 0.33 0.35
C LEU A 119 -13.49 1.71 0.51
N THR A 120 -12.18 1.76 0.71
CA THR A 120 -11.45 3.03 0.83
C THR A 120 -11.49 3.84 -0.45
N THR A 121 -11.38 3.19 -1.61
CA THR A 121 -11.51 3.83 -2.91
C THR A 121 -12.92 4.39 -3.08
N LYS A 122 -13.97 3.60 -2.88
CA LYS A 122 -15.38 4.01 -3.00
C LYS A 122 -15.69 5.23 -2.13
N ALA A 123 -15.20 5.25 -0.89
CA ALA A 123 -15.43 6.36 0.03
C ALA A 123 -14.71 7.64 -0.42
N CYS A 124 -13.47 7.54 -0.91
CA CYS A 124 -12.70 8.71 -1.38
C CYS A 124 -13.21 9.26 -2.71
N LEU A 125 -13.65 8.39 -3.64
CA LEU A 125 -13.99 8.77 -5.02
C LEU A 125 -15.09 9.82 -5.12
N LYS A 126 -16.13 9.79 -4.27
CA LYS A 126 -17.19 10.81 -4.29
C LYS A 126 -16.61 12.23 -4.11
N HIS A 127 -15.60 12.37 -3.27
CA HIS A 127 -14.93 13.66 -3.02
C HIS A 127 -13.92 14.00 -4.12
N MET A 128 -13.16 13.02 -4.61
CA MET A 128 -12.23 13.22 -5.74
C MET A 128 -12.96 13.58 -7.03
N TYR A 129 -14.12 12.97 -7.30
CA TYR A 129 -14.94 13.30 -8.48
C TYR A 129 -15.52 14.70 -8.40
N ALA A 130 -16.05 15.10 -7.23
CA ALA A 130 -16.54 16.47 -7.01
C ALA A 130 -15.42 17.50 -7.15
N ALA A 131 -14.22 17.21 -6.66
CA ALA A 131 -13.04 18.07 -6.79
C ALA A 131 -12.39 18.03 -8.19
N ARG A 132 -12.80 17.11 -9.07
CA ARG A 132 -12.19 16.83 -10.38
C ARG A 132 -10.68 16.62 -10.30
N TYR A 133 -10.26 15.92 -9.25
CA TYR A 133 -8.86 15.55 -9.02
C TYR A 133 -8.76 14.35 -8.07
N GLY A 134 -7.93 13.39 -8.42
CA GLY A 134 -7.59 12.27 -7.54
C GLY A 134 -6.40 11.47 -8.05
N ARG A 135 -5.62 10.94 -7.11
CA ARG A 135 -4.53 10.01 -7.37
C ARG A 135 -4.71 8.80 -6.46
N VAL A 136 -5.11 7.66 -7.02
CA VAL A 136 -5.30 6.41 -6.29
C VAL A 136 -4.12 5.50 -6.57
N ILE A 137 -3.44 5.07 -5.52
CA ILE A 137 -2.30 4.17 -5.61
C ILE A 137 -2.58 2.94 -4.74
N TYR A 138 -2.58 1.77 -5.37
CA TYR A 138 -2.71 0.50 -4.67
C TYR A 138 -1.33 -0.10 -4.42
N MET A 139 -1.12 -0.61 -3.22
CA MET A 139 0.09 -1.36 -2.90
C MET A 139 -0.07 -2.82 -3.35
N GLY A 140 0.44 -3.09 -4.55
CA GLY A 140 0.56 -4.42 -5.13
C GLY A 140 1.72 -5.22 -4.53
N SER A 141 2.35 -5.99 -5.36
CA SER A 141 3.58 -6.77 -5.10
C SER A 141 4.08 -7.29 -6.46
N VAL A 142 5.30 -7.80 -6.54
CA VAL A 142 5.71 -8.69 -7.64
C VAL A 142 4.65 -9.79 -7.81
N HIS A 143 4.03 -10.24 -6.73
CA HIS A 143 2.91 -11.18 -6.76
C HIS A 143 1.59 -10.63 -7.33
N SER A 144 1.58 -9.44 -7.88
CA SER A 144 0.51 -8.97 -8.78
C SER A 144 0.69 -9.50 -10.21
N HIS A 145 1.86 -10.03 -10.54
CA HIS A 145 2.25 -10.48 -11.88
C HIS A 145 2.66 -11.96 -11.92
N GLU A 146 3.27 -12.46 -10.85
CA GLU A 146 3.69 -13.85 -10.75
C GLU A 146 3.22 -14.54 -9.47
N ALA A 147 3.35 -15.85 -9.40
CA ALA A 147 2.91 -16.65 -8.29
C ALA A 147 4.08 -17.18 -7.44
N SER A 148 3.80 -17.40 -6.17
CA SER A 148 4.64 -18.17 -5.25
C SER A 148 3.85 -19.27 -4.58
N LYS A 149 4.51 -20.38 -4.26
CA LYS A 149 3.91 -21.44 -3.44
C LYS A 149 3.46 -20.88 -2.08
N LEU A 150 2.47 -21.50 -1.48
CA LEU A 150 1.94 -21.21 -0.14
C LEU A 150 1.17 -19.87 -0.02
N LYS A 151 1.07 -19.07 -1.07
CA LYS A 151 0.53 -17.71 -1.04
C LYS A 151 -0.79 -17.56 -1.83
N ALA A 152 -1.64 -18.60 -1.88
CA ALA A 152 -2.86 -18.59 -2.70
C ALA A 152 -3.72 -17.32 -2.48
N ALA A 153 -4.06 -17.00 -1.23
CA ALA A 153 -4.87 -15.83 -0.92
C ALA A 153 -4.17 -14.50 -1.26
N TYR A 154 -2.88 -14.40 -0.95
CA TYR A 154 -2.08 -13.19 -1.21
C TYR A 154 -1.93 -12.90 -2.70
N VAL A 155 -1.50 -13.89 -3.46
CA VAL A 155 -1.32 -13.77 -4.92
C VAL A 155 -2.64 -13.39 -5.59
N THR A 156 -3.75 -14.06 -5.23
CA THR A 156 -5.08 -13.73 -5.75
C THR A 156 -5.46 -12.28 -5.47
N ALA A 157 -5.28 -11.83 -4.22
CA ALA A 157 -5.58 -10.46 -3.84
C ALA A 157 -4.74 -9.45 -4.62
N LYS A 158 -3.42 -9.68 -4.72
CA LYS A 158 -2.50 -8.77 -5.41
C LYS A 158 -2.74 -8.70 -6.92
N HIS A 159 -3.10 -9.80 -7.58
CA HIS A 159 -3.60 -9.79 -8.97
C HIS A 159 -4.91 -9.01 -9.10
N GLY A 160 -5.84 -9.16 -8.15
CA GLY A 160 -7.10 -8.43 -8.14
C GLY A 160 -6.95 -6.91 -8.11
N LEU A 161 -5.92 -6.39 -7.42
CA LEU A 161 -5.64 -4.95 -7.38
C LEU A 161 -5.30 -4.36 -8.76
N LEU A 162 -4.66 -5.13 -9.66
CA LEU A 162 -4.45 -4.68 -11.04
C LEU A 162 -5.77 -4.49 -11.79
N GLY A 163 -6.70 -5.43 -11.62
CA GLY A 163 -8.05 -5.33 -12.19
C GLY A 163 -8.77 -4.10 -11.67
N LEU A 164 -8.76 -3.90 -10.36
CA LEU A 164 -9.40 -2.74 -9.70
C LEU A 164 -8.82 -1.41 -10.21
N ALA A 165 -7.49 -1.29 -10.29
CA ALA A 165 -6.83 -0.10 -10.82
C ALA A 165 -7.22 0.20 -12.27
N ARG A 166 -7.30 -0.83 -13.11
CA ARG A 166 -7.64 -0.69 -14.54
C ARG A 166 -9.09 -0.27 -14.77
N VAL A 167 -10.03 -0.78 -13.96
CA VAL A 167 -11.43 -0.35 -14.00
C VAL A 167 -11.51 1.11 -13.57
N LEU A 168 -10.91 1.46 -12.44
CA LEU A 168 -10.93 2.83 -11.95
C LEU A 168 -10.23 3.82 -12.90
N ALA A 169 -9.18 3.41 -13.58
CA ALA A 169 -8.52 4.25 -14.58
C ALA A 169 -9.46 4.64 -15.72
N LYS A 170 -10.39 3.76 -16.11
CA LYS A 170 -11.40 4.05 -17.14
C LYS A 170 -12.53 4.94 -16.62
N GLU A 171 -13.07 4.59 -15.45
CA GLU A 171 -14.21 5.34 -14.86
C GLU A 171 -13.77 6.71 -14.31
N GLY A 172 -12.56 6.82 -13.76
CA GLY A 172 -12.01 8.04 -13.19
C GLY A 172 -11.58 9.09 -14.23
N ALA A 173 -11.41 8.69 -15.49
CA ALA A 173 -10.86 9.58 -16.54
C ALA A 173 -11.65 10.87 -16.72
N GLU A 174 -12.97 10.80 -16.77
CA GLU A 174 -13.86 11.96 -16.91
C GLU A 174 -13.80 12.91 -15.70
N HIS A 175 -13.31 12.42 -14.56
CA HIS A 175 -13.20 13.17 -13.30
C HIS A 175 -11.77 13.63 -12.98
N ASN A 176 -10.82 13.45 -13.90
CA ASN A 176 -9.41 13.75 -13.66
C ASN A 176 -8.80 12.94 -12.50
N VAL A 177 -9.23 11.69 -12.35
CA VAL A 177 -8.74 10.73 -11.36
C VAL A 177 -7.92 9.66 -12.07
N THR A 178 -6.72 9.39 -11.55
CA THR A 178 -5.86 8.30 -12.01
C THR A 178 -5.77 7.18 -10.98
N ALA A 179 -5.55 5.96 -11.43
CA ALA A 179 -5.36 4.80 -10.56
C ALA A 179 -4.19 3.95 -11.04
N ASN A 180 -3.24 3.66 -10.17
CA ASN A 180 -2.03 2.90 -10.49
C ASN A 180 -1.68 1.93 -9.36
N VAL A 181 -0.78 1.00 -9.63
CA VAL A 181 -0.31 -0.01 -8.68
C VAL A 181 1.20 0.08 -8.54
N VAL A 182 1.72 0.16 -7.33
CA VAL A 182 3.15 -0.04 -7.05
C VAL A 182 3.35 -1.48 -6.60
N CYS A 183 4.28 -2.18 -7.22
CA CYS A 183 4.51 -3.61 -7.06
C CYS A 183 5.91 -3.91 -6.50
N PRO A 184 6.10 -3.84 -5.16
CA PRO A 184 7.39 -4.13 -4.56
C PRO A 184 7.78 -5.61 -4.64
N GLY A 185 9.10 -5.87 -4.65
CA GLY A 185 9.68 -7.17 -4.31
C GLY A 185 9.67 -7.42 -2.79
N PHE A 186 10.70 -8.10 -2.29
CA PHE A 186 10.93 -8.21 -0.85
C PHE A 186 11.44 -6.88 -0.31
N VAL A 187 10.65 -6.26 0.56
CA VAL A 187 11.00 -5.01 1.24
C VAL A 187 11.44 -5.31 2.66
N ARG A 188 12.64 -4.88 3.05
CA ARG A 188 13.13 -5.07 4.41
C ARG A 188 12.27 -4.28 5.40
N THR A 189 11.44 -4.97 6.14
CA THR A 189 10.49 -4.42 7.12
C THR A 189 10.47 -5.32 8.36
N PRO A 190 9.96 -4.86 9.51
CA PRO A 190 9.79 -5.72 10.68
C PRO A 190 8.99 -7.01 10.39
N LEU A 191 8.09 -6.98 9.42
CA LEU A 191 7.34 -8.16 8.97
C LEU A 191 8.27 -9.18 8.29
N VAL A 192 9.18 -8.75 7.43
CA VAL A 192 10.15 -9.62 6.75
C VAL A 192 11.19 -10.13 7.75
N ASP A 193 11.69 -9.27 8.64
CA ASP A 193 12.65 -9.68 9.69
C ASP A 193 12.09 -10.80 10.57
N LYS A 194 10.80 -10.76 10.88
CA LYS A 194 10.12 -11.85 11.61
C LYS A 194 10.02 -13.15 10.79
N GLN A 195 9.83 -13.06 9.49
CA GLN A 195 9.68 -14.22 8.60
C GLN A 195 10.99 -14.99 8.39
N ILE A 196 12.14 -14.32 8.49
CA ILE A 196 13.45 -14.95 8.25
C ILE A 196 13.68 -16.14 9.19
N PRO A 197 13.64 -16.01 10.53
CA PRO A 197 13.85 -17.14 11.44
C PRO A 197 12.72 -18.19 11.34
N GLU A 198 11.48 -17.79 11.07
CA GLU A 198 10.37 -18.72 10.87
C GLU A 198 10.62 -19.63 9.65
N GLN A 199 11.07 -19.05 8.54
CA GLN A 199 11.40 -19.81 7.33
C GLN A 199 12.68 -20.63 7.49
N ALA A 200 13.69 -20.12 8.21
CA ALA A 200 14.91 -20.87 8.52
C ALA A 200 14.57 -22.18 9.23
N THR A 201 13.73 -22.11 10.26
CA THR A 201 13.26 -23.28 11.00
C THR A 201 12.45 -24.24 10.13
N ALA A 202 11.50 -23.72 9.34
CA ALA A 202 10.61 -24.52 8.50
C ALA A 202 11.34 -25.25 7.36
N LEU A 203 12.41 -24.64 6.82
CA LEU A 203 13.17 -25.16 5.68
C LEU A 203 14.45 -25.90 6.08
N GLY A 204 14.85 -25.87 7.35
CA GLY A 204 16.12 -26.44 7.81
C GLY A 204 17.35 -25.71 7.26
N LEU A 205 17.22 -24.40 7.04
CA LEU A 205 18.25 -23.52 6.51
C LEU A 205 18.75 -22.55 7.59
N THR A 206 19.91 -21.96 7.39
CA THR A 206 20.34 -20.79 8.17
C THR A 206 19.56 -19.54 7.73
N GLU A 207 19.48 -18.52 8.58
CA GLU A 207 18.84 -17.23 8.24
C GLU A 207 19.48 -16.59 6.99
N ASP A 208 20.81 -16.63 6.87
CA ASP A 208 21.55 -16.17 5.69
C ASP A 208 21.15 -16.94 4.41
N GLU A 209 20.95 -18.25 4.52
CA GLU A 209 20.51 -19.05 3.39
C GLU A 209 19.07 -18.72 2.99
N VAL A 210 18.18 -18.45 3.95
CA VAL A 210 16.81 -17.99 3.66
C VAL A 210 16.87 -16.68 2.91
N VAL A 211 17.66 -15.72 3.37
CA VAL A 211 17.81 -14.43 2.67
C VAL A 211 18.30 -14.64 1.24
N ARG A 212 19.43 -15.32 1.05
CA ARG A 212 20.07 -15.41 -0.26
C ARG A 212 19.38 -16.38 -1.23
N LYS A 213 18.94 -17.57 -0.72
CA LYS A 213 18.43 -18.65 -1.59
C LYS A 213 16.91 -18.69 -1.70
N VAL A 214 16.19 -17.98 -0.84
CA VAL A 214 14.71 -17.96 -0.84
C VAL A 214 14.17 -16.57 -1.17
N MET A 215 14.63 -15.54 -0.45
CA MET A 215 14.06 -14.20 -0.61
C MET A 215 14.68 -13.42 -1.77
N LEU A 216 15.99 -13.42 -1.90
CA LEU A 216 16.72 -12.58 -2.89
C LEU A 216 17.23 -13.35 -4.11
N LYS A 217 16.90 -14.65 -4.23
CA LYS A 217 17.42 -15.51 -5.30
C LYS A 217 17.10 -15.02 -6.71
N ASP A 218 16.00 -14.30 -6.87
CA ASP A 218 15.51 -13.83 -8.17
C ASP A 218 15.84 -12.35 -8.42
N THR A 219 16.47 -11.63 -7.44
CA THR A 219 16.99 -10.28 -7.66
C THR A 219 18.33 -10.33 -8.41
N VAL A 220 18.61 -9.30 -9.23
CA VAL A 220 19.84 -9.30 -10.06
C VAL A 220 21.08 -8.87 -9.29
N ASP A 221 20.93 -8.19 -8.16
CA ASP A 221 22.00 -7.64 -7.32
C ASP A 221 22.07 -8.26 -5.91
N GLY A 222 21.11 -9.10 -5.55
CA GLY A 222 21.04 -9.73 -4.22
C GLY A 222 20.61 -8.79 -3.10
N GLU A 223 19.96 -7.67 -3.42
CA GLU A 223 19.57 -6.65 -2.44
C GLU A 223 18.05 -6.67 -2.15
N PHE A 224 17.70 -6.23 -0.94
CA PHE A 224 16.30 -5.96 -0.59
C PHE A 224 15.87 -4.60 -1.14
N THR A 225 14.65 -4.53 -1.66
CA THR A 225 14.00 -3.24 -1.87
C THR A 225 13.84 -2.52 -0.51
N THR A 226 14.13 -1.24 -0.47
CA THR A 226 13.94 -0.41 0.73
C THR A 226 12.53 0.15 0.80
N THR A 227 12.11 0.59 1.98
CA THR A 227 10.84 1.33 2.14
C THR A 227 10.86 2.65 1.38
N GLU A 228 12.04 3.26 1.28
CA GLU A 228 12.31 4.50 0.54
C GLU A 228 12.10 4.32 -0.96
N ASP A 229 12.60 3.24 -1.56
CA ASP A 229 12.39 2.94 -2.99
C ASP A 229 10.91 2.83 -3.32
N VAL A 230 10.14 2.16 -2.45
CA VAL A 230 8.69 2.03 -2.62
C VAL A 230 7.99 3.38 -2.46
N ALA A 231 8.41 4.18 -1.48
CA ALA A 231 7.82 5.50 -1.24
C ALA A 231 8.12 6.47 -2.41
N ASP A 232 9.29 6.38 -3.05
CA ASP A 232 9.62 7.15 -4.24
C ASP A 232 8.75 6.78 -5.44
N ALA A 233 8.47 5.49 -5.63
CA ALA A 233 7.54 5.02 -6.66
C ALA A 233 6.11 5.51 -6.42
N VAL A 234 5.65 5.52 -5.16
CA VAL A 234 4.35 6.09 -4.78
C VAL A 234 4.33 7.60 -5.05
N LEU A 235 5.36 8.32 -4.64
CA LEU A 235 5.50 9.76 -4.90
C LEU A 235 5.45 10.09 -6.40
N TYR A 236 6.07 9.27 -7.24
CA TYR A 236 6.04 9.43 -8.68
C TYR A 236 4.61 9.46 -9.24
N PHE A 237 3.75 8.51 -8.83
CA PHE A 237 2.35 8.51 -9.23
C PHE A 237 1.53 9.61 -8.55
N ALA A 238 1.77 9.86 -7.27
CA ALA A 238 1.03 10.85 -6.48
C ALA A 238 1.25 12.29 -7.00
N ALA A 239 2.48 12.60 -7.41
CA ALA A 239 2.89 13.93 -7.85
C ALA A 239 2.84 14.13 -9.38
N SER A 240 2.38 13.14 -10.14
CA SER A 240 2.28 13.27 -11.60
C SER A 240 1.38 14.44 -11.99
N PRO A 241 1.87 15.39 -12.79
CA PRO A 241 1.09 16.57 -13.20
C PRO A 241 0.04 16.25 -14.27
N SER A 242 0.13 15.07 -14.90
CA SER A 242 -0.76 14.66 -15.99
C SER A 242 -1.46 13.34 -15.67
N ASN A 243 -2.49 13.01 -16.45
CA ASN A 243 -3.22 11.74 -16.35
C ASN A 243 -2.68 10.67 -17.30
N ALA A 244 -1.55 10.91 -17.97
CA ALA A 244 -0.97 9.94 -18.90
C ALA A 244 -0.61 8.62 -18.22
N LEU A 245 -0.28 8.68 -16.93
CA LEU A 245 0.02 7.51 -16.11
C LEU A 245 -1.24 7.09 -15.33
N THR A 246 -2.05 6.23 -15.92
CA THR A 246 -3.21 5.62 -15.27
C THR A 246 -3.40 4.18 -15.74
N GLY A 247 -3.89 3.31 -14.86
CA GLY A 247 -4.04 1.87 -15.10
C GLY A 247 -2.71 1.11 -15.18
N GLN A 248 -1.60 1.72 -14.74
CA GLN A 248 -0.26 1.16 -14.82
C GLN A 248 0.12 0.41 -13.55
N SER A 249 1.08 -0.51 -13.70
CA SER A 249 1.80 -1.09 -12.57
C SER A 249 3.29 -0.75 -12.70
N LEU A 250 3.89 -0.33 -11.59
CA LEU A 250 5.33 -0.06 -11.51
C LEU A 250 5.97 -1.06 -10.55
N VAL A 251 6.85 -1.90 -11.10
CA VAL A 251 7.58 -2.90 -10.32
C VAL A 251 8.83 -2.25 -9.72
N VAL A 252 9.05 -2.50 -8.42
CA VAL A 252 10.19 -2.02 -7.63
C VAL A 252 10.79 -3.24 -6.91
N SER A 253 11.70 -3.98 -7.58
CA SER A 253 12.04 -5.33 -7.15
C SER A 253 13.46 -5.79 -7.44
N HIS A 254 14.40 -4.87 -7.71
CA HIS A 254 15.77 -5.23 -8.08
C HIS A 254 15.84 -6.28 -9.21
N GLY A 255 14.99 -6.11 -10.23
CA GLY A 255 14.96 -7.00 -11.39
C GLY A 255 14.36 -8.39 -11.13
N TRP A 256 13.80 -8.68 -9.94
CA TRP A 256 13.11 -9.95 -9.70
C TRP A 256 12.02 -10.21 -10.74
N TYR A 257 11.20 -9.21 -11.04
CA TYR A 257 10.24 -9.29 -12.13
C TYR A 257 10.45 -8.12 -13.08
N MET A 258 10.58 -8.42 -14.37
CA MET A 258 10.73 -7.44 -15.45
C MET A 258 9.54 -7.57 -16.41
N GLN A 259 8.92 -6.44 -16.76
CA GLN A 259 7.80 -6.37 -17.73
C GLN A 259 8.32 -6.15 -19.14
#